data_ac67c11e6f45b3c31a2573953982f0eb
#
_entry.id   ac67c11e6f45b3c31a2573953982f0eb
#
_cell.length_a   1.000
_cell.length_b   1.000
_cell.length_c   1.000
_cell.angle_alpha   90.00
_cell.angle_beta   90.00
_cell.angle_gamma   90.00
#
_symmetry.space_group_name_H-M   'P 1'
#
loop_
_entity.id
_entity.type
_entity.pdbx_description
1 polymer ?
#
loop_
_entity_poly.entity_id
_entity_poly.type
_entity_poly.pdbx_seq_one_letter_code
_entity_poly.pdbx_strand_id
1 'polypeptide(L)'
;MILWRRRDGGGRLPRTVEHGVLAVALVIFGVAGATTVAWPVRGSVGVTMAAFVLVIAVGEYFRFTVEDEREIAPMSLAASIAFALAAVFGSDDLGDVGSGPIIVATGIAMALGTLPHLVRRRPVGAADVAARFLGVAVTAVVFRTLPIVDGRPLLHLGAVWIDERGLLAIVMSGVSGLGLLSWMIMTAVGGAARLQRDVRQTLSDELRAGAGLSLALSATGVLIALAGRPLGVVALPLFLMPLVLTQFALRQYSSIRATDAQTVRVLSRITEVGGLTRAGHSDRVTSLCVDLGHELGFSDRELRSLRYAALLHDVGQVALTAPIPGGATLMAAPADQRQIASDGADIVRKTGVPAEVARIVELQATPYRVVRELGQDLPMGSRILKVANAYDDLVGGSVAPGRREAALERIHLGLGYEYDPRVVDALERVLRRRRSVPGA
;
A
#
# COMPACT_ATOMS: atom_id res chain seq x y z
N MET A 1 -4.42 -7.98 -22.69
CA MET A 1 -4.94 -6.69 -22.21
C MET A 1 -6.40 -6.92 -21.79
N ILE A 2 -6.61 -7.50 -20.61
CA ILE A 2 -7.95 -7.69 -20.03
C ILE A 2 -7.93 -6.84 -18.77
N LEU A 3 -8.64 -5.73 -18.88
CA LEU A 3 -8.99 -4.79 -17.84
C LEU A 3 -9.59 -5.57 -16.67
N TRP A 4 -8.97 -5.48 -15.52
CA TRP A 4 -9.60 -5.78 -14.24
C TRP A 4 -10.87 -4.92 -14.15
N ARG A 5 -12.04 -5.51 -14.42
CA ARG A 5 -13.31 -4.85 -14.18
C ARG A 5 -13.36 -4.58 -12.68
N ARG A 6 -13.09 -3.33 -12.28
CA ARG A 6 -13.51 -2.83 -10.98
C ARG A 6 -14.94 -3.34 -10.77
N ARG A 7 -15.14 -4.19 -9.78
CA ARG A 7 -16.49 -4.39 -9.24
C ARG A 7 -16.87 -3.05 -8.60
N ASP A 8 -17.69 -2.27 -9.33
CA ASP A 8 -18.28 -1.02 -8.86
C ASP A 8 -19.36 -1.29 -7.79
N GLY A 9 -18.98 -2.04 -6.74
CA GLY A 9 -19.81 -2.31 -5.57
C GLY A 9 -19.33 -1.59 -4.31
N GLY A 10 -18.23 -0.83 -4.40
CA GLY A 10 -17.72 0.01 -3.30
C GLY A 10 -18.55 1.29 -3.18
N GLY A 11 -19.27 1.42 -2.08
CA GLY A 11 -20.22 2.46 -1.80
C GLY A 11 -19.68 3.89 -1.97
N ARG A 12 -20.60 4.87 -1.98
CA ARG A 12 -20.35 6.32 -2.14
C ARG A 12 -19.33 6.91 -1.15
N LEU A 13 -19.07 6.25 -0.03
CA LEU A 13 -18.16 6.67 1.05
C LEU A 13 -16.67 6.84 0.65
N PRO A 14 -16.03 5.92 -0.12
CA PRO A 14 -14.63 6.11 -0.49
C PRO A 14 -14.41 7.32 -1.40
N ARG A 15 -15.33 7.58 -2.33
CA ARG A 15 -15.26 8.74 -3.24
C ARG A 15 -15.46 10.07 -2.50
N THR A 16 -16.32 10.11 -1.48
CA THR A 16 -16.55 11.34 -0.70
C THR A 16 -15.32 11.76 0.10
N VAL A 17 -14.58 10.82 0.70
CA VAL A 17 -13.34 11.12 1.43
C VAL A 17 -12.26 11.63 0.48
N GLU A 18 -12.05 10.99 -0.67
CA GLU A 18 -11.08 11.43 -1.68
C GLU A 18 -11.40 12.83 -2.20
N HIS A 19 -12.69 13.10 -2.52
CA HIS A 19 -13.13 14.43 -2.92
C HIS A 19 -12.97 15.46 -1.80
N GLY A 20 -13.17 15.07 -0.54
CA GLY A 20 -12.94 15.92 0.63
C GLY A 20 -11.48 16.37 0.74
N VAL A 21 -10.53 15.44 0.63
CA VAL A 21 -9.10 15.75 0.67
C VAL A 21 -8.69 16.68 -0.48
N LEU A 22 -9.20 16.39 -1.70
CA LEU A 22 -8.96 17.27 -2.86
C LEU A 22 -9.56 18.66 -2.68
N ALA A 23 -10.79 18.76 -2.18
CA ALA A 23 -11.45 20.05 -1.93
C ALA A 23 -10.66 20.90 -0.94
N VAL A 24 -10.21 20.30 0.18
CA VAL A 24 -9.38 20.99 1.18
C VAL A 24 -8.06 21.45 0.56
N ALA A 25 -7.40 20.62 -0.24
CA ALA A 25 -6.17 20.97 -0.92
C ALA A 25 -6.37 22.16 -1.89
N LEU A 26 -7.45 22.15 -2.67
CA LEU A 26 -7.80 23.26 -3.58
C LEU A 26 -8.11 24.55 -2.84
N VAL A 27 -8.82 24.48 -1.71
CA VAL A 27 -9.10 25.67 -0.87
C VAL A 27 -7.79 26.25 -0.32
N ILE A 28 -6.91 25.40 0.23
CA ILE A 28 -5.60 25.85 0.76
C ILE A 28 -4.74 26.45 -0.35
N PHE A 29 -4.73 25.84 -1.53
CA PHE A 29 -4.01 26.38 -2.69
C PHE A 29 -4.58 27.73 -3.12
N GLY A 30 -5.90 27.90 -3.16
CA GLY A 30 -6.56 29.16 -3.49
C GLY A 30 -6.28 30.27 -2.47
N VAL A 31 -6.35 29.96 -1.17
CA VAL A 31 -6.02 30.91 -0.09
C VAL A 31 -4.54 31.32 -0.16
N ALA A 32 -3.64 30.35 -0.36
CA ALA A 32 -2.22 30.61 -0.54
C ALA A 32 -1.96 31.49 -1.79
N GLY A 33 -2.70 31.27 -2.88
CA GLY A 33 -2.65 32.09 -4.08
C GLY A 33 -3.05 33.53 -3.82
N ALA A 34 -4.15 33.74 -3.10
CA ALA A 34 -4.61 35.09 -2.73
C ALA A 34 -3.57 35.83 -1.88
N THR A 35 -2.89 35.17 -0.94
CA THR A 35 -1.82 35.78 -0.13
C THR A 35 -0.55 36.02 -0.93
N THR A 36 -0.28 35.24 -1.97
CA THR A 36 0.92 35.38 -2.84
C THR A 36 0.86 36.64 -3.70
N VAL A 37 -0.33 37.07 -4.13
CA VAL A 37 -0.52 38.27 -4.94
C VAL A 37 -0.02 39.55 -4.24
N ALA A 38 -0.02 39.53 -2.90
CA ALA A 38 0.48 40.63 -2.08
C ALA A 38 2.02 40.70 -1.98
N TRP A 39 2.77 39.69 -2.49
CA TRP A 39 4.20 39.55 -2.23
C TRP A 39 5.02 39.41 -3.53
N PRO A 40 5.70 40.44 -4.02
CA PRO A 40 6.51 40.36 -5.22
C PRO A 40 7.80 39.52 -4.97
N VAL A 41 8.01 38.50 -5.80
CA VAL A 41 9.24 37.67 -5.78
C VAL A 41 10.39 38.48 -6.40
N ARG A 42 11.49 38.64 -5.65
CA ARG A 42 12.70 39.34 -6.11
C ARG A 42 13.58 38.42 -6.96
N GLY A 43 14.37 38.98 -7.92
CA GLY A 43 15.03 38.20 -8.99
C GLY A 43 15.90 37.01 -8.55
N SER A 44 16.79 37.15 -7.56
CA SER A 44 17.66 36.06 -7.09
C SER A 44 16.84 34.94 -6.40
N VAL A 45 15.86 35.31 -5.57
CA VAL A 45 14.94 34.39 -4.92
C VAL A 45 14.15 33.58 -5.94
N GLY A 46 13.82 34.17 -7.09
CA GLY A 46 13.13 33.48 -8.19
C GLY A 46 13.91 32.30 -8.76
N VAL A 47 15.23 32.38 -8.85
CA VAL A 47 16.09 31.27 -9.32
C VAL A 47 16.07 30.11 -8.34
N THR A 48 16.22 30.38 -7.06
CA THR A 48 16.15 29.35 -6.02
C THR A 48 14.76 28.69 -5.98
N MET A 49 13.69 29.49 -6.07
CA MET A 49 12.33 28.93 -6.15
C MET A 49 12.15 28.05 -7.40
N ALA A 50 12.65 28.48 -8.56
CA ALA A 50 12.61 27.70 -9.79
C ALA A 50 13.37 26.37 -9.66
N ALA A 51 14.53 26.36 -8.97
CA ALA A 51 15.30 25.14 -8.70
C ALA A 51 14.49 24.16 -7.83
N PHE A 52 13.84 24.63 -6.76
CA PHE A 52 12.97 23.80 -5.95
C PHE A 52 11.76 23.27 -6.75
N VAL A 53 11.09 24.12 -7.53
CA VAL A 53 9.97 23.70 -8.39
C VAL A 53 10.40 22.61 -9.36
N LEU A 54 11.57 22.76 -10.00
CA LEU A 54 12.11 21.76 -10.91
C LEU A 54 12.35 20.42 -10.19
N VAL A 55 13.04 20.45 -9.06
CA VAL A 55 13.38 19.24 -8.29
C VAL A 55 12.14 18.54 -7.74
N ILE A 56 11.17 19.29 -7.24
CA ILE A 56 9.88 18.75 -6.77
C ILE A 56 9.12 18.12 -7.94
N ALA A 57 9.05 18.80 -9.10
CA ALA A 57 8.37 18.27 -10.29
C ALA A 57 9.04 17.00 -10.82
N VAL A 58 10.38 16.97 -10.88
CA VAL A 58 11.14 15.76 -11.23
C VAL A 58 10.88 14.64 -10.22
N GLY A 59 10.90 14.95 -8.92
CA GLY A 59 10.59 13.99 -7.87
C GLY A 59 9.19 13.41 -7.98
N GLU A 60 8.21 14.23 -8.32
CA GLU A 60 6.82 13.80 -8.54
C GLU A 60 6.65 12.98 -9.82
N TYR A 61 7.39 13.32 -10.88
CA TYR A 61 7.44 12.50 -12.11
C TYR A 61 7.98 11.09 -11.82
N PHE A 62 8.96 10.95 -10.94
CA PHE A 62 9.54 9.67 -10.55
C PHE A 62 8.79 8.96 -9.41
N ARG A 63 7.53 9.35 -9.09
CA ARG A 63 6.70 8.63 -8.14
C ARG A 63 6.56 7.16 -8.51
N PHE A 64 6.26 6.31 -7.54
CA PHE A 64 6.02 4.88 -7.74
C PHE A 64 4.93 4.38 -6.79
N THR A 65 4.31 3.27 -7.19
CA THR A 65 3.26 2.62 -6.41
C THR A 65 3.88 1.57 -5.50
N VAL A 66 3.49 1.60 -4.23
CA VAL A 66 3.81 0.57 -3.23
C VAL A 66 2.57 -0.31 -3.05
N GLU A 67 2.69 -1.37 -2.27
CA GLU A 67 1.59 -2.26 -1.89
C GLU A 67 0.30 -1.46 -1.60
N ASP A 68 -0.86 -2.02 -1.96
CA ASP A 68 -2.20 -1.41 -1.85
C ASP A 68 -2.49 -0.21 -2.78
N GLU A 69 -1.85 -0.14 -3.94
CA GLU A 69 -2.05 0.91 -4.96
C GLU A 69 -1.72 2.34 -4.49
N ARG A 70 -0.98 2.50 -3.39
CA ARG A 70 -0.57 3.79 -2.85
C ARG A 70 0.59 4.38 -3.61
N GLU A 71 0.47 5.64 -4.05
CA GLU A 71 1.54 6.38 -4.72
C GLU A 71 2.38 7.17 -3.72
N ILE A 72 3.69 6.96 -3.73
CA ILE A 72 4.67 7.75 -2.97
C ILE A 72 5.68 8.42 -3.90
N ALA A 73 6.13 9.61 -3.51
CA ALA A 73 7.13 10.42 -4.20
C ALA A 73 8.15 10.96 -3.18
N PRO A 74 9.06 10.13 -2.67
CA PRO A 74 9.96 10.52 -1.57
C PRO A 74 10.82 11.74 -1.90
N MET A 75 11.37 11.81 -3.11
CA MET A 75 12.20 12.93 -3.56
C MET A 75 11.41 14.25 -3.61
N SER A 76 10.18 14.21 -4.15
CA SER A 76 9.29 15.37 -4.18
C SER A 76 8.96 15.85 -2.77
N LEU A 77 8.62 14.95 -1.87
CA LEU A 77 8.22 15.28 -0.51
C LEU A 77 9.40 15.84 0.31
N ALA A 78 10.58 15.23 0.24
CA ALA A 78 11.78 15.73 0.94
C ALA A 78 12.20 17.13 0.43
N ALA A 79 12.19 17.34 -0.91
CA ALA A 79 12.47 18.64 -1.49
C ALA A 79 11.41 19.69 -1.10
N SER A 80 10.14 19.33 -1.04
CA SER A 80 9.05 20.21 -0.61
C SER A 80 9.17 20.61 0.87
N ILE A 81 9.53 19.64 1.74
CA ILE A 81 9.83 19.92 3.16
C ILE A 81 11.02 20.86 3.27
N ALA A 82 12.12 20.61 2.53
CA ALA A 82 13.27 21.49 2.50
C ALA A 82 12.89 22.92 2.08
N PHE A 83 12.05 23.05 1.06
CA PHE A 83 11.59 24.35 0.56
C PHE A 83 10.73 25.07 1.61
N ALA A 84 9.86 24.35 2.32
CA ALA A 84 9.05 24.91 3.40
C ALA A 84 9.91 25.42 4.57
N LEU A 85 11.04 24.76 4.87
CA LEU A 85 11.93 25.06 6.00
C LEU A 85 13.10 26.00 5.66
N ALA A 86 13.44 26.19 4.39
CA ALA A 86 14.59 27.00 3.97
C ALA A 86 14.40 28.48 4.30
N ALA A 87 15.25 29.04 5.15
CA ALA A 87 15.27 30.47 5.48
C ALA A 87 16.27 31.24 4.59
N VAL A 88 17.47 30.70 4.39
CA VAL A 88 18.54 31.27 3.54
C VAL A 88 19.06 30.17 2.63
N PHE A 89 19.25 30.49 1.35
CA PHE A 89 19.68 29.50 0.37
C PHE A 89 20.74 30.13 -0.57
N GLY A 90 22.01 29.81 -0.33
CA GLY A 90 23.13 30.56 -0.96
C GLY A 90 23.15 32.01 -0.53
N SER A 91 23.06 32.92 -1.51
CA SER A 91 22.93 34.34 -1.28
C SER A 91 21.48 34.82 -1.16
N ASP A 92 20.51 33.94 -1.38
CA ASP A 92 19.09 34.28 -1.41
C ASP A 92 18.48 34.21 -0.01
N ASP A 93 17.85 35.29 0.42
CA ASP A 93 17.08 35.34 1.66
C ASP A 93 15.63 34.98 1.39
N LEU A 94 15.25 33.75 1.78
CA LEU A 94 13.88 33.26 1.73
C LEU A 94 13.09 33.57 3.00
N GLY A 95 13.71 34.23 3.99
CA GLY A 95 13.06 34.61 5.26
C GLY A 95 11.93 35.60 5.06
N ASP A 96 12.03 36.44 4.04
CA ASP A 96 10.98 37.40 3.67
C ASP A 96 9.84 36.76 2.86
N VAL A 97 10.01 35.49 2.40
CA VAL A 97 8.99 34.81 1.63
C VAL A 97 8.02 34.09 2.58
N GLY A 98 6.78 34.53 2.61
CA GLY A 98 5.72 33.92 3.42
C GLY A 98 5.39 32.49 3.02
N SER A 99 4.51 31.81 3.79
CA SER A 99 4.06 30.45 3.44
C SER A 99 3.27 30.36 2.14
N GLY A 100 2.51 31.38 1.77
CA GLY A 100 1.70 31.40 0.55
C GLY A 100 2.47 31.08 -0.73
N PRO A 101 3.50 31.88 -1.10
CA PRO A 101 4.33 31.60 -2.29
C PRO A 101 4.96 30.20 -2.30
N ILE A 102 5.40 29.70 -1.14
CA ILE A 102 5.99 28.36 -1.00
C ILE A 102 4.95 27.28 -1.29
N ILE A 103 3.74 27.41 -0.73
CA ILE A 103 2.62 26.47 -0.94
C ILE A 103 2.20 26.46 -2.42
N VAL A 104 2.06 27.65 -3.02
CA VAL A 104 1.68 27.78 -4.45
C VAL A 104 2.73 27.16 -5.35
N ALA A 105 4.01 27.49 -5.14
CA ALA A 105 5.11 26.94 -5.93
C ALA A 105 5.19 25.42 -5.80
N THR A 106 5.01 24.88 -4.59
CA THR A 106 4.96 23.43 -4.35
C THR A 106 3.78 22.79 -5.07
N GLY A 107 2.59 23.36 -4.98
CA GLY A 107 1.40 22.84 -5.68
C GLY A 107 1.56 22.82 -7.18
N ILE A 108 2.10 23.92 -7.77
CA ILE A 108 2.44 23.99 -9.20
C ILE A 108 3.46 22.91 -9.57
N ALA A 109 4.52 22.75 -8.78
CA ALA A 109 5.57 21.76 -9.03
C ALA A 109 5.02 20.33 -9.04
N MET A 110 4.19 19.99 -8.05
CA MET A 110 3.51 18.68 -7.99
C MET A 110 2.58 18.48 -9.19
N ALA A 111 1.81 19.48 -9.58
CA ALA A 111 0.96 19.43 -10.77
C ALA A 111 1.77 19.22 -12.05
N LEU A 112 2.86 19.97 -12.25
CA LEU A 112 3.77 19.80 -13.39
C LEU A 112 4.38 18.40 -13.45
N GLY A 113 4.81 17.85 -12.32
CA GLY A 113 5.36 16.50 -12.25
C GLY A 113 4.33 15.40 -12.52
N THR A 114 3.03 15.66 -12.26
CA THR A 114 1.95 14.71 -12.56
C THR A 114 1.48 14.77 -14.01
N LEU A 115 1.62 15.91 -14.67
CA LEU A 115 1.09 16.16 -16.02
C LEU A 115 1.52 15.12 -17.07
N PRO A 116 2.81 14.68 -17.17
CA PRO A 116 3.23 13.68 -18.15
C PRO A 116 2.51 12.32 -17.96
N HIS A 117 2.12 11.97 -16.72
CA HIS A 117 1.37 10.75 -16.46
C HIS A 117 -0.09 10.86 -16.96
N LEU A 118 -0.72 12.02 -16.73
CA LEU A 118 -2.08 12.28 -17.23
C LEU A 118 -2.12 12.25 -18.76
N VAL A 119 -1.15 12.91 -19.41
CA VAL A 119 -1.04 12.90 -20.89
C VAL A 119 -0.87 11.47 -21.43
N ARG A 120 -0.12 10.62 -20.73
CA ARG A 120 0.08 9.21 -21.09
C ARG A 120 -1.08 8.31 -20.61
N ARG A 121 -2.18 8.88 -20.12
CA ARG A 121 -3.35 8.17 -19.58
C ARG A 121 -3.00 7.13 -18.51
N ARG A 122 -1.93 7.37 -17.74
CA ARG A 122 -1.61 6.55 -16.58
C ARG A 122 -2.46 6.99 -15.39
N PRO A 123 -2.97 6.07 -14.58
CA PRO A 123 -3.73 6.44 -13.39
C PRO A 123 -2.85 7.28 -12.45
N VAL A 124 -3.42 8.33 -11.89
CA VAL A 124 -2.80 9.20 -10.89
C VAL A 124 -3.68 9.19 -9.66
N GLY A 125 -3.12 8.86 -8.52
CA GLY A 125 -3.77 8.97 -7.22
C GLY A 125 -3.89 10.45 -6.80
N ALA A 126 -4.89 11.17 -7.33
CA ALA A 126 -5.04 12.61 -7.06
C ALA A 126 -5.17 12.90 -5.55
N ALA A 127 -5.82 12.02 -4.79
CA ALA A 127 -5.93 12.12 -3.34
C ALA A 127 -4.56 11.94 -2.65
N ASP A 128 -3.69 11.07 -3.18
CA ASP A 128 -2.34 10.87 -2.61
C ASP A 128 -1.45 12.09 -2.86
N VAL A 129 -1.56 12.72 -4.04
CA VAL A 129 -0.89 14.00 -4.34
C VAL A 129 -1.40 15.10 -3.41
N ALA A 130 -2.72 15.21 -3.26
CA ALA A 130 -3.35 16.20 -2.37
C ALA A 130 -2.94 16.00 -0.91
N ALA A 131 -2.88 14.76 -0.43
CA ALA A 131 -2.46 14.47 0.95
C ALA A 131 -0.99 14.89 1.18
N ARG A 132 -0.07 14.62 0.23
CA ARG A 132 1.32 15.10 0.30
C ARG A 132 1.40 16.61 0.31
N PHE A 133 0.68 17.27 -0.60
CA PHE A 133 0.60 18.73 -0.68
C PHE A 133 0.13 19.33 0.65
N LEU A 134 -0.92 18.79 1.26
CA LEU A 134 -1.44 19.25 2.55
C LEU A 134 -0.43 19.09 3.69
N GLY A 135 0.31 17.97 3.73
CA GLY A 135 1.39 17.77 4.70
C GLY A 135 2.49 18.84 4.58
N VAL A 136 2.87 19.20 3.36
CA VAL A 136 3.85 20.29 3.12
C VAL A 136 3.25 21.65 3.47
N ALA A 137 1.98 21.89 3.17
CA ALA A 137 1.30 23.12 3.54
C ALA A 137 1.27 23.31 5.06
N VAL A 138 1.01 22.25 5.84
CA VAL A 138 1.11 22.28 7.31
C VAL A 138 2.53 22.67 7.74
N THR A 139 3.56 22.01 7.18
CA THR A 139 4.96 22.35 7.48
C THR A 139 5.26 23.83 7.19
N ALA A 140 4.85 24.35 6.03
CA ALA A 140 5.09 25.73 5.64
C ALA A 140 4.37 26.74 6.54
N VAL A 141 3.10 26.50 6.87
CA VAL A 141 2.31 27.39 7.72
C VAL A 141 2.87 27.41 9.15
N VAL A 142 3.16 26.23 9.73
CA VAL A 142 3.68 26.15 11.11
C VAL A 142 5.04 26.83 11.22
N PHE A 143 5.94 26.61 10.24
CA PHE A 143 7.28 27.15 10.30
C PHE A 143 7.37 28.64 9.96
N ARG A 144 6.57 29.11 8.98
CA ARG A 144 6.72 30.46 8.38
C ARG A 144 5.68 31.49 8.82
N THR A 145 4.53 31.02 9.38
CA THR A 145 3.41 31.95 9.60
C THR A 145 2.96 31.97 11.05
N LEU A 146 2.98 30.83 11.76
CA LEU A 146 2.47 30.80 13.14
C LEU A 146 3.45 31.49 14.10
N PRO A 147 2.99 32.49 14.89
CA PRO A 147 3.80 33.19 15.90
C PRO A 147 3.94 32.33 17.15
N ILE A 148 4.87 31.33 17.12
CA ILE A 148 4.99 30.30 18.18
C ILE A 148 5.95 30.73 19.30
N VAL A 149 7.04 31.46 18.97
CA VAL A 149 8.06 31.84 19.94
C VAL A 149 8.12 33.37 20.02
N ASP A 150 7.84 33.92 21.20
CA ASP A 150 7.84 35.36 21.46
C ASP A 150 7.05 36.20 20.45
N GLY A 151 5.92 35.65 19.98
CA GLY A 151 5.07 36.31 18.99
C GLY A 151 5.66 36.35 17.57
N ARG A 152 6.71 35.59 17.30
CA ARG A 152 7.37 35.50 15.99
C ARG A 152 7.28 34.10 15.41
N PRO A 153 7.25 33.97 14.05
CA PRO A 153 7.35 32.68 13.38
C PRO A 153 8.69 31.97 13.67
N LEU A 154 8.65 30.63 13.66
CA LEU A 154 9.85 29.79 13.87
C LEU A 154 10.96 30.07 12.85
N LEU A 155 10.62 30.54 11.66
CA LEU A 155 11.55 30.94 10.61
C LEU A 155 12.62 31.94 11.13
N HIS A 156 12.24 32.87 12.01
CA HIS A 156 13.14 33.88 12.54
C HIS A 156 14.13 33.37 13.59
N LEU A 157 13.91 32.15 14.12
CA LEU A 157 14.85 31.50 15.06
C LEU A 157 16.20 31.19 14.40
N GLY A 158 16.22 30.96 13.07
CA GLY A 158 17.45 30.72 12.32
C GLY A 158 18.45 31.89 12.37
N ALA A 159 17.97 33.11 12.57
CA ALA A 159 18.79 34.29 12.75
C ALA A 159 19.32 34.44 14.19
N VAL A 160 18.54 33.97 15.18
CA VAL A 160 18.88 34.06 16.62
C VAL A 160 19.76 32.89 17.06
N TRP A 161 19.54 31.67 16.50
CA TRP A 161 20.24 30.45 16.87
C TRP A 161 21.35 30.09 15.89
N ILE A 162 22.11 31.05 15.39
CA ILE A 162 23.20 30.81 14.42
C ILE A 162 24.23 29.83 14.99
N ASP A 163 24.52 29.91 16.30
CA ASP A 163 25.47 29.07 16.99
C ASP A 163 24.84 27.76 17.53
N GLU A 164 23.52 27.67 17.58
CA GLU A 164 22.77 26.51 18.09
C GLU A 164 22.07 25.73 16.99
N ARG A 165 22.80 25.39 15.93
CA ARG A 165 22.28 24.67 14.75
C ARG A 165 21.60 23.34 15.11
N GLY A 166 22.05 22.68 16.18
CA GLY A 166 21.44 21.44 16.68
C GLY A 166 19.99 21.63 17.14
N LEU A 167 19.74 22.72 17.91
CA LEU A 167 18.40 23.05 18.38
C LEU A 167 17.48 23.44 17.23
N LEU A 168 17.97 24.21 16.27
CA LEU A 168 17.24 24.55 15.07
C LEU A 168 16.87 23.31 14.26
N ALA A 169 17.79 22.34 14.11
CA ALA A 169 17.51 21.06 13.45
C ALA A 169 16.42 20.25 14.17
N ILE A 170 16.41 20.24 15.51
CA ILE A 170 15.36 19.56 16.29
C ILE A 170 13.99 20.22 16.06
N VAL A 171 13.90 21.55 16.10
CA VAL A 171 12.66 22.27 15.84
C VAL A 171 12.17 22.03 14.40
N MET A 172 13.05 22.14 13.40
CA MET A 172 12.73 21.84 12.02
C MET A 172 12.23 20.40 11.83
N SER A 173 12.88 19.43 12.52
CA SER A 173 12.45 18.03 12.51
C SER A 173 11.08 17.83 13.15
N GLY A 174 10.78 18.52 14.24
CA GLY A 174 9.47 18.51 14.86
C GLY A 174 8.37 19.05 13.94
N VAL A 175 8.64 20.18 13.28
CA VAL A 175 7.69 20.81 12.35
C VAL A 175 7.47 19.94 11.11
N SER A 176 8.54 19.39 10.52
CA SER A 176 8.41 18.45 9.39
C SER A 176 7.68 17.17 9.81
N GLY A 177 7.90 16.71 11.04
CA GLY A 177 7.20 15.58 11.62
C GLY A 177 5.69 15.80 11.70
N LEU A 178 5.24 17.00 12.10
CA LEU A 178 3.81 17.37 12.09
C LEU A 178 3.21 17.33 10.67
N GLY A 179 3.92 17.85 9.67
CA GLY A 179 3.49 17.78 8.28
C GLY A 179 3.40 16.35 7.77
N LEU A 180 4.40 15.51 8.05
CA LEU A 180 4.42 14.10 7.67
C LEU A 180 3.32 13.30 8.39
N LEU A 181 3.07 13.58 9.67
CA LEU A 181 1.96 12.99 10.41
C LEU A 181 0.61 13.35 9.79
N SER A 182 0.43 14.62 9.40
CA SER A 182 -0.79 15.07 8.70
C SER A 182 -0.99 14.30 7.38
N TRP A 183 0.08 14.13 6.60
CA TRP A 183 0.05 13.30 5.39
C TRP A 183 -0.34 11.86 5.71
N MET A 184 0.27 11.22 6.71
CA MET A 184 -0.04 9.84 7.11
C MET A 184 -1.48 9.67 7.59
N ILE A 185 -2.01 10.61 8.35
CA ILE A 185 -3.42 10.60 8.78
C ILE A 185 -4.36 10.64 7.56
N MET A 186 -4.11 11.53 6.61
CA MET A 186 -4.94 11.64 5.41
C MET A 186 -4.90 10.40 4.53
N THR A 187 -3.72 9.80 4.38
CA THR A 187 -3.57 8.53 3.65
C THR A 187 -4.23 7.36 4.37
N ALA A 188 -4.12 7.29 5.71
CA ALA A 188 -4.79 6.26 6.51
C ALA A 188 -6.32 6.37 6.43
N VAL A 189 -6.88 7.58 6.51
CA VAL A 189 -8.32 7.82 6.37
C VAL A 189 -8.80 7.43 4.97
N GLY A 190 -8.06 7.82 3.92
CA GLY A 190 -8.35 7.41 2.54
C GLY A 190 -8.28 5.90 2.34
N GLY A 191 -7.24 5.24 2.86
CA GLY A 191 -7.05 3.79 2.82
C GLY A 191 -8.14 3.03 3.56
N ALA A 192 -8.47 3.45 4.79
CA ALA A 192 -9.53 2.87 5.60
C ALA A 192 -10.90 2.95 4.89
N ALA A 193 -11.20 4.09 4.25
CA ALA A 193 -12.44 4.27 3.49
C ALA A 193 -12.47 3.38 2.23
N ARG A 194 -11.34 3.20 1.53
CA ARG A 194 -11.24 2.33 0.34
C ARG A 194 -11.41 0.84 0.70
N LEU A 195 -10.81 0.41 1.82
CA LEU A 195 -10.76 -1.00 2.22
C LEU A 195 -11.85 -1.38 3.23
N GLN A 196 -12.69 -0.43 3.65
CA GLN A 196 -13.71 -0.60 4.70
C GLN A 196 -13.13 -1.16 6.02
N ARG A 197 -11.93 -0.69 6.38
CA ARG A 197 -11.22 -1.08 7.61
C ARG A 197 -11.38 -0.02 8.70
N ASP A 198 -11.04 -0.39 9.94
CA ASP A 198 -10.97 0.56 11.05
C ASP A 198 -9.83 1.57 10.81
N VAL A 199 -10.14 2.86 10.97
CA VAL A 199 -9.18 3.97 10.76
C VAL A 199 -8.01 3.88 11.76
N ARG A 200 -8.26 3.48 13.00
CA ARG A 200 -7.21 3.39 14.04
C ARG A 200 -6.21 2.29 13.70
N GLN A 201 -6.70 1.14 13.23
CA GLN A 201 -5.85 0.03 12.83
C GLN A 201 -5.04 0.42 11.60
N THR A 202 -5.68 0.99 10.57
CA THR A 202 -5.00 1.45 9.36
C THR A 202 -3.94 2.51 9.68
N LEU A 203 -4.23 3.47 10.58
CA LEU A 203 -3.25 4.48 11.01
C LEU A 203 -2.08 3.85 11.78
N SER A 204 -2.34 2.88 12.65
CA SER A 204 -1.27 2.17 13.37
C SER A 204 -0.34 1.43 12.41
N ASP A 205 -0.89 0.78 11.40
CA ASP A 205 -0.13 0.05 10.38
C ASP A 205 0.68 1.03 9.51
N GLU A 206 0.08 2.15 9.10
CA GLU A 206 0.77 3.23 8.39
C GLU A 206 1.92 3.83 9.20
N LEU A 207 1.72 4.11 10.48
CA LEU A 207 2.77 4.64 11.35
C LEU A 207 3.93 3.66 11.49
N ARG A 208 3.67 2.38 11.67
CA ARG A 208 4.72 1.35 11.79
C ARG A 208 5.47 1.14 10.49
N ALA A 209 4.76 1.06 9.37
CA ALA A 209 5.36 0.84 8.05
C ALA A 209 6.10 2.08 7.53
N GLY A 210 5.55 3.28 7.78
CA GLY A 210 6.05 4.54 7.24
C GLY A 210 7.06 5.28 8.13
N ALA A 211 7.28 4.87 9.39
CA ALA A 211 8.11 5.60 10.34
C ALA A 211 9.55 5.80 9.82
N GLY A 212 10.18 4.75 9.32
CA GLY A 212 11.55 4.83 8.79
C GLY A 212 11.67 5.77 7.58
N LEU A 213 10.71 5.70 6.66
CA LEU A 213 10.66 6.59 5.50
C LEU A 213 10.42 8.04 5.94
N SER A 214 9.48 8.28 6.85
CA SER A 214 9.17 9.62 7.35
C SER A 214 10.37 10.25 8.05
N LEU A 215 11.11 9.48 8.84
CA LEU A 215 12.35 9.94 9.45
C LEU A 215 13.40 10.32 8.40
N ALA A 216 13.60 9.49 7.38
CA ALA A 216 14.53 9.77 6.30
C ALA A 216 14.13 11.02 5.49
N LEU A 217 12.83 11.21 5.20
CA LEU A 217 12.30 12.38 4.51
C LEU A 217 12.50 13.66 5.32
N SER A 218 12.17 13.62 6.61
CA SER A 218 12.38 14.74 7.54
C SER A 218 13.87 15.10 7.62
N ALA A 219 14.72 14.13 7.90
CA ALA A 219 16.18 14.35 8.01
C ALA A 219 16.76 14.94 6.72
N THR A 220 16.39 14.39 5.55
CA THR A 220 16.86 14.91 4.25
C THR A 220 16.37 16.33 4.02
N GLY A 221 15.08 16.62 4.27
CA GLY A 221 14.52 17.95 4.12
C GLY A 221 15.20 19.00 5.02
N VAL A 222 15.42 18.65 6.29
CA VAL A 222 16.11 19.50 7.26
C VAL A 222 17.58 19.70 6.87
N LEU A 223 18.29 18.66 6.46
CA LEU A 223 19.69 18.78 6.00
C LEU A 223 19.81 19.70 4.78
N ILE A 224 18.92 19.59 3.79
CA ILE A 224 18.91 20.49 2.63
C ILE A 224 18.65 21.92 3.09
N ALA A 225 17.68 22.16 3.99
CA ALA A 225 17.35 23.50 4.46
C ALA A 225 18.52 24.15 5.22
N LEU A 226 19.22 23.41 6.09
CA LEU A 226 20.38 23.90 6.86
C LEU A 226 21.63 24.06 5.99
N ALA A 227 21.87 23.12 5.08
CA ALA A 227 23.01 23.15 4.17
C ALA A 227 22.80 24.13 3.00
N GLY A 228 21.59 24.59 2.78
CA GLY A 228 21.26 25.54 1.74
C GLY A 228 22.03 26.85 1.87
N ARG A 229 22.28 27.34 3.09
CA ARG A 229 23.06 28.57 3.30
C ARG A 229 24.50 28.48 2.77
N PRO A 230 25.35 27.47 3.12
CA PRO A 230 26.72 27.37 2.60
C PRO A 230 26.79 26.80 1.18
N LEU A 231 25.89 25.96 0.75
CA LEU A 231 25.98 25.22 -0.52
C LEU A 231 25.05 25.73 -1.62
N GLY A 232 24.07 26.58 -1.28
CA GLY A 232 23.08 27.06 -2.26
C GLY A 232 22.36 25.88 -2.94
N VAL A 233 22.10 26.03 -4.23
CA VAL A 233 21.36 25.04 -5.06
C VAL A 233 22.03 23.67 -5.10
N VAL A 234 23.35 23.59 -4.86
CA VAL A 234 24.09 22.31 -4.84
C VAL A 234 23.63 21.40 -3.69
N ALA A 235 23.09 21.95 -2.60
CA ALA A 235 22.53 21.16 -1.51
C ALA A 235 21.42 20.21 -1.99
N LEU A 236 20.61 20.59 -2.99
CA LEU A 236 19.52 19.79 -3.52
C LEU A 236 20.00 18.45 -4.07
N PRO A 237 20.79 18.37 -5.14
CA PRO A 237 21.25 17.09 -5.68
C PRO A 237 22.10 16.31 -4.68
N LEU A 238 22.93 16.97 -3.87
CA LEU A 238 23.82 16.32 -2.92
C LEU A 238 23.05 15.50 -1.88
N PHE A 239 22.07 16.09 -1.22
CA PHE A 239 21.33 15.44 -0.14
C PHE A 239 20.13 14.62 -0.63
N LEU A 240 19.64 14.86 -1.86
CA LEU A 240 18.63 14.00 -2.45
C LEU A 240 19.20 12.71 -3.04
N MET A 241 20.51 12.62 -3.33
CA MET A 241 21.14 11.45 -3.93
C MET A 241 20.84 10.14 -3.18
N PRO A 242 20.98 10.05 -1.85
CA PRO A 242 20.64 8.83 -1.11
C PRO A 242 19.16 8.43 -1.27
N LEU A 243 18.24 9.41 -1.30
CA LEU A 243 16.82 9.14 -1.54
C LEU A 243 16.55 8.66 -2.96
N VAL A 244 17.24 9.21 -3.95
CA VAL A 244 17.15 8.75 -5.35
C VAL A 244 17.60 7.30 -5.46
N LEU A 245 18.73 6.95 -4.85
CA LEU A 245 19.24 5.57 -4.84
C LEU A 245 18.27 4.62 -4.13
N THR A 246 17.75 5.03 -2.98
CA THR A 246 16.75 4.25 -2.24
C THR A 246 15.46 4.08 -3.04
N GLN A 247 15.00 5.14 -3.69
CA GLN A 247 13.82 5.10 -4.55
C GLN A 247 14.02 4.17 -5.75
N PHE A 248 15.19 4.20 -6.37
CA PHE A 248 15.54 3.29 -7.45
C PHE A 248 15.55 1.84 -6.98
N ALA A 249 16.19 1.55 -5.82
CA ALA A 249 16.22 0.22 -5.23
C ALA A 249 14.81 -0.31 -4.89
N LEU A 250 13.95 0.54 -4.30
CA LEU A 250 12.57 0.18 -3.99
C LEU A 250 11.74 -0.08 -5.29
N ARG A 251 11.93 0.71 -6.33
CA ARG A 251 11.31 0.47 -7.64
C ARG A 251 11.73 -0.87 -8.23
N GLN A 252 13.02 -1.17 -8.20
CA GLN A 252 13.55 -2.43 -8.69
C GLN A 252 12.94 -3.61 -7.90
N TYR A 253 12.87 -3.49 -6.59
CA TYR A 253 12.28 -4.49 -5.72
C TYR A 253 10.77 -4.69 -5.99
N SER A 254 10.01 -3.60 -6.17
CA SER A 254 8.59 -3.69 -6.50
C SER A 254 8.34 -4.29 -7.90
N SER A 255 9.24 -4.02 -8.87
CA SER A 255 9.18 -4.62 -10.21
C SER A 255 9.40 -6.13 -10.17
N ILE A 256 10.36 -6.61 -9.37
CA ILE A 256 10.61 -8.04 -9.17
C ILE A 256 9.36 -8.71 -8.59
N ARG A 257 8.78 -8.14 -7.53
CA ARG A 257 7.54 -8.66 -6.92
C ARG A 257 6.34 -8.68 -7.86
N ALA A 258 6.21 -7.68 -8.74
CA ALA A 258 5.16 -7.65 -9.74
C ALA A 258 5.32 -8.79 -10.76
N THR A 259 6.56 -9.13 -11.11
CA THR A 259 6.88 -10.28 -11.97
C THR A 259 6.52 -11.60 -11.29
N ASP A 260 6.84 -11.76 -10.00
CA ASP A 260 6.47 -12.96 -9.22
C ASP A 260 4.96 -13.14 -9.19
N ALA A 261 4.20 -12.07 -8.90
CA ALA A 261 2.74 -12.10 -8.90
C ALA A 261 2.16 -12.45 -10.28
N GLN A 262 2.79 -11.99 -11.37
CA GLN A 262 2.39 -12.35 -12.73
C GLN A 262 2.67 -13.81 -13.02
N THR A 263 3.83 -14.33 -12.62
CA THR A 263 4.20 -15.76 -12.77
C THR A 263 3.22 -16.65 -12.03
N VAL A 264 2.88 -16.30 -10.77
CA VAL A 264 1.88 -17.03 -9.99
C VAL A 264 0.51 -17.09 -10.70
N ARG A 265 0.06 -15.97 -11.26
CA ARG A 265 -1.21 -15.94 -12.02
C ARG A 265 -1.18 -16.77 -13.29
N VAL A 266 -0.06 -16.78 -14.01
CA VAL A 266 0.08 -17.59 -15.22
C VAL A 266 0.05 -19.07 -14.84
N LEU A 267 0.77 -19.50 -13.82
CA LEU A 267 0.76 -20.88 -13.32
C LEU A 267 -0.62 -21.33 -12.86
N SER A 268 -1.35 -20.48 -12.11
CA SER A 268 -2.72 -20.76 -11.71
C SER A 268 -3.66 -20.97 -12.92
N ARG A 269 -3.46 -20.22 -14.00
CA ARG A 269 -4.27 -20.38 -15.23
C ARG A 269 -3.94 -21.62 -16.05
N ILE A 270 -2.75 -22.19 -15.93
CA ILE A 270 -2.37 -23.40 -16.65
C ILE A 270 -3.30 -24.56 -16.29
N THR A 271 -3.67 -24.71 -15.00
CA THR A 271 -4.58 -25.77 -14.57
C THR A 271 -6.00 -25.58 -15.13
N GLU A 272 -6.48 -24.33 -15.21
CA GLU A 272 -7.79 -24.03 -15.78
C GLU A 272 -7.82 -24.23 -17.31
N VAL A 273 -6.84 -23.68 -18.02
CA VAL A 273 -6.74 -23.78 -19.49
C VAL A 273 -6.49 -25.22 -19.91
N GLY A 274 -5.72 -25.99 -19.14
CA GLY A 274 -5.51 -27.42 -19.32
C GLY A 274 -6.73 -28.28 -19.01
N GLY A 275 -7.83 -27.72 -18.53
CA GLY A 275 -9.05 -28.44 -18.17
C GLY A 275 -8.90 -29.30 -16.92
N LEU A 276 -7.83 -29.11 -16.13
CA LEU A 276 -7.57 -29.84 -14.90
C LEU A 276 -8.43 -29.32 -13.73
N THR A 277 -8.80 -28.06 -13.76
CA THR A 277 -9.67 -27.41 -12.76
C THR A 277 -10.80 -26.66 -13.45
N ARG A 278 -11.89 -26.39 -12.73
CA ARG A 278 -13.03 -25.61 -13.24
C ARG A 278 -12.64 -24.14 -13.42
N ALA A 279 -13.17 -23.52 -14.47
CA ALA A 279 -12.92 -22.09 -14.72
C ALA A 279 -13.26 -21.20 -13.50
N GLY A 280 -12.31 -20.36 -13.12
CA GLY A 280 -12.43 -19.44 -11.97
C GLY A 280 -12.39 -20.11 -10.60
N HIS A 281 -12.08 -21.41 -10.49
CA HIS A 281 -11.94 -22.12 -9.21
C HIS A 281 -10.88 -21.48 -8.33
N SER A 282 -9.67 -21.33 -8.85
CA SER A 282 -8.55 -20.75 -8.08
C SER A 282 -8.85 -19.33 -7.60
N ASP A 283 -9.56 -18.51 -8.38
CA ASP A 283 -9.96 -17.17 -7.98
C ASP A 283 -11.01 -17.17 -6.86
N ARG A 284 -12.01 -18.09 -6.93
CA ARG A 284 -13.05 -18.21 -5.89
C ARG A 284 -12.44 -18.72 -4.57
N VAL A 285 -11.61 -19.77 -4.62
CA VAL A 285 -10.88 -20.28 -3.45
C VAL A 285 -10.01 -19.19 -2.85
N THR A 286 -9.26 -18.44 -3.67
CA THR A 286 -8.43 -17.33 -3.22
C THR A 286 -9.25 -16.24 -2.53
N SER A 287 -10.38 -15.83 -3.12
CA SER A 287 -11.26 -14.83 -2.51
C SER A 287 -11.77 -15.30 -1.15
N LEU A 288 -12.14 -16.57 -1.04
CA LEU A 288 -12.62 -17.14 0.22
C LEU A 288 -11.50 -17.26 1.26
N CYS A 289 -10.31 -17.70 0.86
CA CYS A 289 -9.13 -17.75 1.73
C CYS A 289 -8.77 -16.39 2.32
N VAL A 290 -8.80 -15.33 1.50
CA VAL A 290 -8.51 -13.97 1.95
C VAL A 290 -9.56 -13.49 2.96
N ASP A 291 -10.85 -13.71 2.70
CA ASP A 291 -11.91 -13.33 3.63
C ASP A 291 -11.80 -14.11 4.97
N LEU A 292 -11.47 -15.40 4.91
CA LEU A 292 -11.22 -16.23 6.10
C LEU A 292 -9.99 -15.77 6.87
N GLY A 293 -8.92 -15.44 6.17
CA GLY A 293 -7.69 -14.92 6.78
C GLY A 293 -7.94 -13.59 7.51
N HIS A 294 -8.70 -12.68 6.92
CA HIS A 294 -9.14 -11.44 7.60
C HIS A 294 -9.98 -11.73 8.85
N GLU A 295 -10.94 -12.66 8.74
CA GLU A 295 -11.80 -13.04 9.87
C GLU A 295 -11.01 -13.67 11.01
N LEU A 296 -9.90 -14.35 10.71
CA LEU A 296 -9.01 -15.01 11.67
C LEU A 296 -7.83 -14.14 12.11
N GLY A 297 -7.77 -12.87 11.67
CA GLY A 297 -6.80 -11.89 12.14
C GLY A 297 -5.40 -12.02 11.52
N PHE A 298 -5.30 -12.55 10.31
CA PHE A 298 -4.03 -12.61 9.56
C PHE A 298 -3.47 -11.22 9.27
N SER A 299 -2.16 -11.09 9.44
CA SER A 299 -1.41 -9.93 8.99
C SER A 299 -1.36 -9.86 7.45
N ASP A 300 -1.05 -8.69 6.90
CA ASP A 300 -0.92 -8.51 5.44
C ASP A 300 0.12 -9.46 4.82
N ARG A 301 1.19 -9.79 5.56
CA ARG A 301 2.19 -10.76 5.12
C ARG A 301 1.61 -12.17 5.01
N GLU A 302 0.89 -12.63 6.02
CA GLU A 302 0.25 -13.94 6.04
C GLU A 302 -0.84 -14.04 4.97
N LEU A 303 -1.64 -12.98 4.78
CA LEU A 303 -2.65 -12.90 3.71
C LEU A 303 -2.03 -13.00 2.32
N ARG A 304 -0.86 -12.39 2.08
CA ARG A 304 -0.15 -12.55 0.81
C ARG A 304 0.29 -13.98 0.56
N SER A 305 0.91 -14.61 1.56
CA SER A 305 1.32 -16.02 1.47
C SER A 305 0.13 -16.94 1.22
N LEU A 306 -0.98 -16.73 1.93
CA LEU A 306 -2.22 -17.48 1.77
C LEU A 306 -2.84 -17.27 0.38
N ARG A 307 -2.84 -16.04 -0.15
CA ARG A 307 -3.32 -15.72 -1.50
C ARG A 307 -2.53 -16.47 -2.56
N TYR A 308 -1.20 -16.48 -2.47
CA TYR A 308 -0.35 -17.20 -3.42
C TYR A 308 -0.54 -18.71 -3.31
N ALA A 309 -0.64 -19.24 -2.10
CA ALA A 309 -0.92 -20.65 -1.89
C ALA A 309 -2.28 -21.06 -2.48
N ALA A 310 -3.32 -20.24 -2.28
CA ALA A 310 -4.64 -20.48 -2.84
C ALA A 310 -4.68 -20.41 -4.37
N LEU A 311 -3.90 -19.51 -5.00
CA LEU A 311 -3.79 -19.47 -6.46
C LEU A 311 -3.07 -20.69 -7.03
N LEU A 312 -2.12 -21.26 -6.29
CA LEU A 312 -1.23 -22.33 -6.77
C LEU A 312 -1.57 -23.70 -6.22
N HIS A 313 -2.61 -23.84 -5.39
CA HIS A 313 -2.89 -25.06 -4.64
C HIS A 313 -3.11 -26.32 -5.50
N ASP A 314 -3.64 -26.13 -6.70
CA ASP A 314 -3.94 -27.18 -7.64
C ASP A 314 -2.85 -27.37 -8.74
N VAL A 315 -1.75 -26.61 -8.68
CA VAL A 315 -0.72 -26.69 -9.72
C VAL A 315 -0.11 -28.10 -9.84
N GLY A 316 -0.12 -28.89 -8.77
CA GLY A 316 0.33 -30.27 -8.78
C GLY A 316 -0.51 -31.21 -9.63
N GLN A 317 -1.75 -30.85 -9.99
CA GLN A 317 -2.57 -31.65 -10.90
C GLN A 317 -1.94 -31.81 -12.30
N VAL A 318 -1.02 -30.90 -12.67
CA VAL A 318 -0.25 -30.99 -13.96
C VAL A 318 0.63 -32.25 -14.02
N ALA A 319 0.99 -32.82 -12.88
CA ALA A 319 1.79 -34.05 -12.80
C ALA A 319 0.95 -35.35 -12.92
N LEU A 320 -0.36 -35.25 -12.90
CA LEU A 320 -1.25 -36.40 -13.01
C LEU A 320 -1.27 -36.97 -14.41
N THR A 321 -1.24 -38.28 -14.52
CA THR A 321 -1.36 -39.00 -15.81
C THR A 321 -2.78 -38.99 -16.37
N ALA A 322 -3.79 -38.84 -15.51
CA ALA A 322 -5.19 -38.71 -15.87
C ALA A 322 -5.83 -37.57 -15.05
N PRO A 323 -6.63 -36.67 -15.67
CA PRO A 323 -7.28 -35.61 -14.95
C PRO A 323 -8.34 -36.14 -13.97
N ILE A 324 -8.51 -35.44 -12.85
CA ILE A 324 -9.56 -35.75 -11.88
C ILE A 324 -10.93 -35.41 -12.48
N PRO A 325 -11.94 -36.27 -12.38
CA PRO A 325 -13.27 -35.98 -12.88
C PRO A 325 -13.82 -34.67 -12.31
N GLY A 326 -14.09 -33.68 -13.18
CA GLY A 326 -14.57 -32.36 -12.79
C GLY A 326 -13.53 -31.48 -12.07
N GLY A 327 -12.26 -31.88 -11.99
CA GLY A 327 -11.15 -31.11 -11.42
C GLY A 327 -11.23 -30.90 -9.90
N ALA A 328 -12.15 -31.58 -9.21
CA ALA A 328 -12.37 -31.40 -7.77
C ALA A 328 -11.44 -32.31 -6.96
N THR A 329 -10.35 -31.75 -6.43
CA THR A 329 -9.36 -32.52 -5.64
C THR A 329 -9.96 -33.20 -4.41
N LEU A 330 -11.02 -32.65 -3.84
CA LEU A 330 -11.77 -33.27 -2.73
C LEU A 330 -12.31 -34.67 -3.10
N MET A 331 -12.59 -34.94 -4.37
CA MET A 331 -13.16 -36.21 -4.85
C MET A 331 -12.08 -37.26 -5.17
N ALA A 332 -10.80 -36.88 -5.15
CA ALA A 332 -9.68 -37.80 -5.36
C ALA A 332 -9.42 -38.66 -4.10
N ALA A 333 -8.77 -39.81 -4.30
CA ALA A 333 -8.35 -40.64 -3.16
C ALA A 333 -7.36 -39.87 -2.26
N PRO A 334 -7.36 -40.12 -0.93
CA PRO A 334 -6.48 -39.39 0.01
C PRO A 334 -4.98 -39.48 -0.34
N ALA A 335 -4.54 -40.54 -0.98
CA ALA A 335 -3.17 -40.70 -1.45
C ALA A 335 -2.87 -39.72 -2.60
N ASP A 336 -3.80 -39.62 -3.56
CA ASP A 336 -3.65 -38.74 -4.72
C ASP A 336 -3.71 -37.25 -4.29
N GLN A 337 -4.58 -36.90 -3.33
CA GLN A 337 -4.63 -35.56 -2.76
C GLN A 337 -3.29 -35.16 -2.14
N ARG A 338 -2.63 -36.06 -1.41
CA ARG A 338 -1.30 -35.80 -0.84
C ARG A 338 -0.23 -35.69 -1.90
N GLN A 339 -0.29 -36.56 -2.94
CA GLN A 339 0.66 -36.48 -4.05
C GLN A 339 0.53 -35.15 -4.80
N ILE A 340 -0.68 -34.72 -5.15
CA ILE A 340 -0.94 -33.42 -5.78
C ILE A 340 -0.39 -32.27 -4.93
N ALA A 341 -0.61 -32.31 -3.62
CA ALA A 341 -0.12 -31.30 -2.70
C ALA A 341 1.43 -31.26 -2.67
N SER A 342 2.07 -32.43 -2.65
CA SER A 342 3.54 -32.56 -2.68
C SER A 342 4.13 -32.07 -4.00
N ASP A 343 3.61 -32.54 -5.13
CA ASP A 343 4.08 -32.14 -6.47
C ASP A 343 3.86 -30.65 -6.70
N GLY A 344 2.70 -30.13 -6.24
CA GLY A 344 2.39 -28.71 -6.24
C GLY A 344 3.40 -27.88 -5.43
N ALA A 345 3.74 -28.32 -4.23
CA ALA A 345 4.75 -27.65 -3.41
C ALA A 345 6.13 -27.65 -4.04
N ASP A 346 6.52 -28.73 -4.72
CA ASP A 346 7.80 -28.81 -5.45
C ASP A 346 7.86 -27.82 -6.64
N ILE A 347 6.75 -27.68 -7.35
CA ILE A 347 6.62 -26.66 -8.41
C ILE A 347 6.72 -25.27 -7.80
N VAL A 348 5.98 -25.00 -6.72
CA VAL A 348 5.94 -23.70 -6.05
C VAL A 348 7.32 -23.31 -5.52
N ARG A 349 8.11 -24.23 -4.96
CA ARG A 349 9.49 -23.96 -4.50
C ARG A 349 10.40 -23.43 -5.61
N LYS A 350 10.11 -23.76 -6.88
CA LYS A 350 10.89 -23.33 -8.06
C LYS A 350 10.47 -21.95 -8.61
N THR A 351 9.38 -21.35 -8.10
CA THR A 351 8.84 -20.09 -8.63
C THR A 351 9.40 -18.83 -7.97
N GLY A 352 10.26 -18.95 -6.97
CA GLY A 352 10.82 -17.79 -6.25
C GLY A 352 9.90 -17.18 -5.19
N VAL A 353 8.68 -17.68 -5.00
CA VAL A 353 7.77 -17.23 -3.92
C VAL A 353 8.30 -17.66 -2.54
N PRO A 354 7.87 -16.99 -1.45
CA PRO A 354 8.31 -17.35 -0.09
C PRO A 354 8.09 -18.84 0.23
N ALA A 355 9.04 -19.47 0.92
CA ALA A 355 8.97 -20.89 1.29
C ALA A 355 7.70 -21.28 2.07
N GLU A 356 7.12 -20.32 2.80
CA GLU A 356 5.85 -20.47 3.51
C GLU A 356 4.69 -20.83 2.56
N VAL A 357 4.67 -20.29 1.34
CA VAL A 357 3.65 -20.59 0.32
C VAL A 357 3.70 -22.07 -0.05
N ALA A 358 4.89 -22.59 -0.34
CA ALA A 358 5.08 -24.01 -0.65
C ALA A 358 4.66 -24.91 0.53
N ARG A 359 4.99 -24.52 1.77
CA ARG A 359 4.57 -25.26 2.97
C ARG A 359 3.04 -25.28 3.13
N ILE A 360 2.35 -24.18 2.86
CA ILE A 360 0.88 -24.11 2.89
C ILE A 360 0.29 -25.08 1.86
N VAL A 361 0.82 -25.10 0.63
CA VAL A 361 0.37 -25.98 -0.45
C VAL A 361 0.66 -27.44 -0.12
N GLU A 362 1.86 -27.76 0.38
CA GLU A 362 2.25 -29.13 0.75
C GLU A 362 1.32 -29.75 1.80
N LEU A 363 0.92 -28.96 2.79
CA LEU A 363 0.14 -29.44 3.92
C LEU A 363 -1.38 -29.25 3.76
N GLN A 364 -1.86 -28.76 2.60
CA GLN A 364 -3.30 -28.50 2.40
C GLN A 364 -4.17 -29.76 2.47
N ALA A 365 -3.63 -30.93 2.10
CA ALA A 365 -4.35 -32.19 2.17
C ALA A 365 -4.36 -32.83 3.58
N THR A 366 -3.55 -32.31 4.52
CA THR A 366 -3.39 -32.87 5.85
C THR A 366 -4.67 -32.70 6.68
N PRO A 367 -5.24 -33.76 7.29
CA PRO A 367 -6.45 -33.65 8.11
C PRO A 367 -6.15 -32.99 9.45
N TYR A 368 -7.11 -32.23 10.00
CA TYR A 368 -6.96 -31.50 11.27
C TYR A 368 -6.67 -32.37 12.47
N ARG A 369 -7.15 -33.64 12.48
CA ARG A 369 -6.87 -34.62 13.56
C ARG A 369 -5.38 -34.75 13.87
N VAL A 370 -4.49 -34.53 12.89
CA VAL A 370 -3.03 -34.62 13.06
C VAL A 370 -2.54 -33.59 14.09
N VAL A 371 -3.15 -32.40 14.13
CA VAL A 371 -2.87 -31.37 15.15
C VAL A 371 -3.37 -31.84 16.51
N ARG A 372 -4.61 -32.36 16.56
CA ARG A 372 -5.29 -32.72 17.80
C ARG A 372 -4.72 -33.98 18.44
N GLU A 373 -4.41 -35.01 17.63
CA GLU A 373 -4.05 -36.34 18.11
C GLU A 373 -2.52 -36.54 18.19
N LEU A 374 -1.77 -35.90 17.28
CA LEU A 374 -0.32 -36.09 17.18
C LEU A 374 0.48 -34.83 17.58
N GLY A 375 -0.18 -33.72 17.90
CA GLY A 375 0.47 -32.47 18.24
C GLY A 375 1.33 -31.88 17.11
N GLN A 376 1.11 -32.29 15.85
CA GLN A 376 1.89 -31.80 14.73
C GLN A 376 1.53 -30.36 14.39
N ASP A 377 2.53 -29.57 14.05
CA ASP A 377 2.34 -28.19 13.60
C ASP A 377 1.78 -28.17 12.17
N LEU A 378 0.51 -27.82 12.05
CA LEU A 378 -0.16 -27.59 10.77
C LEU A 378 -0.43 -26.08 10.60
N PRO A 379 0.18 -25.40 9.63
CA PRO A 379 -0.02 -23.98 9.42
C PRO A 379 -1.49 -23.61 9.31
N MET A 380 -1.89 -22.50 9.94
CA MET A 380 -3.28 -22.03 9.86
C MET A 380 -3.69 -21.76 8.41
N GLY A 381 -2.77 -21.29 7.55
CA GLY A 381 -3.00 -21.11 6.12
C GLY A 381 -3.40 -22.40 5.40
N SER A 382 -2.79 -23.54 5.74
CA SER A 382 -3.17 -24.86 5.17
C SER A 382 -4.56 -25.30 5.61
N ARG A 383 -4.94 -25.03 6.88
CA ARG A 383 -6.28 -25.32 7.41
C ARG A 383 -7.35 -24.47 6.71
N ILE A 384 -7.06 -23.18 6.49
CA ILE A 384 -7.94 -22.25 5.75
C ILE A 384 -8.11 -22.73 4.31
N LEU A 385 -6.99 -23.01 3.62
CA LEU A 385 -7.00 -23.46 2.24
C LEU A 385 -7.81 -24.75 2.07
N LYS A 386 -7.61 -25.73 2.96
CA LYS A 386 -8.37 -27.00 2.95
C LYS A 386 -9.88 -26.78 3.03
N VAL A 387 -10.34 -25.93 3.94
CA VAL A 387 -11.77 -25.64 4.12
C VAL A 387 -12.34 -24.87 2.93
N ALA A 388 -11.61 -23.86 2.44
CA ALA A 388 -12.03 -23.02 1.31
C ALA A 388 -12.11 -23.84 0.02
N ASN A 389 -11.12 -24.69 -0.26
CA ASN A 389 -11.12 -25.59 -1.40
C ASN A 389 -12.26 -26.60 -1.34
N ALA A 390 -12.44 -27.28 -0.21
CA ALA A 390 -13.54 -28.23 -0.01
C ALA A 390 -14.91 -27.56 -0.22
N TYR A 391 -15.09 -26.34 0.26
CA TYR A 391 -16.33 -25.60 0.07
C TYR A 391 -16.59 -25.29 -1.41
N ASP A 392 -15.59 -24.76 -2.17
CA ASP A 392 -15.76 -24.45 -3.59
C ASP A 392 -15.97 -25.71 -4.43
N ASP A 393 -15.28 -26.79 -4.15
CA ASP A 393 -15.45 -28.10 -4.80
C ASP A 393 -16.88 -28.64 -4.62
N LEU A 394 -17.44 -28.55 -3.42
CA LEU A 394 -18.79 -29.03 -3.09
C LEU A 394 -19.88 -28.13 -3.70
N VAL A 395 -19.68 -26.82 -3.69
CA VAL A 395 -20.61 -25.86 -4.32
C VAL A 395 -20.54 -25.95 -5.85
N GLY A 396 -19.38 -26.25 -6.41
CA GLY A 396 -19.14 -26.39 -7.83
C GLY A 396 -19.34 -25.09 -8.62
N GLY A 397 -19.09 -23.93 -7.99
CA GLY A 397 -19.33 -22.61 -8.60
C GLY A 397 -20.80 -22.22 -8.75
N SER A 398 -21.75 -23.04 -8.21
CA SER A 398 -23.18 -22.77 -8.27
C SER A 398 -23.59 -21.68 -7.26
N VAL A 399 -24.47 -20.79 -7.68
CA VAL A 399 -25.09 -19.79 -6.79
C VAL A 399 -26.38 -20.28 -6.12
N ALA A 400 -26.83 -21.50 -6.40
CA ALA A 400 -28.08 -22.05 -5.86
C ALA A 400 -27.99 -22.20 -4.33
N PRO A 401 -28.94 -21.66 -3.56
CA PRO A 401 -28.93 -21.72 -2.08
C PRO A 401 -28.78 -23.15 -1.53
N GLY A 402 -29.55 -24.11 -2.02
CA GLY A 402 -29.53 -25.48 -1.54
C GLY A 402 -28.15 -26.20 -1.70
N ARG A 403 -27.34 -25.81 -2.69
CA ARG A 403 -25.97 -26.35 -2.82
C ARG A 403 -25.01 -25.83 -1.74
N ARG A 404 -25.20 -24.60 -1.31
CA ARG A 404 -24.39 -24.00 -0.25
C ARG A 404 -24.68 -24.66 1.11
N GLU A 405 -25.95 -24.90 1.42
CA GLU A 405 -26.33 -25.61 2.64
C GLU A 405 -25.81 -27.04 2.64
N ALA A 406 -25.98 -27.79 1.55
CA ALA A 406 -25.44 -29.14 1.43
C ALA A 406 -23.91 -29.19 1.54
N ALA A 407 -23.19 -28.20 1.02
CA ALA A 407 -21.74 -28.09 1.15
C ALA A 407 -21.33 -27.87 2.63
N LEU A 408 -22.03 -26.99 3.34
CA LEU A 408 -21.78 -26.76 4.77
C LEU A 408 -22.07 -28.01 5.60
N GLU A 409 -23.19 -28.71 5.38
CA GLU A 409 -23.48 -29.97 6.05
C GLU A 409 -22.36 -31.00 5.83
N ARG A 410 -21.86 -31.10 4.58
CA ARG A 410 -20.78 -32.04 4.27
C ARG A 410 -19.48 -31.68 4.98
N ILE A 411 -19.16 -30.40 5.13
CA ILE A 411 -18.00 -29.94 5.89
C ILE A 411 -18.17 -30.22 7.38
N HIS A 412 -19.38 -30.04 7.93
CA HIS A 412 -19.67 -30.36 9.34
C HIS A 412 -19.49 -31.81 9.68
N LEU A 413 -19.76 -32.75 8.76
CA LEU A 413 -19.50 -34.18 8.99
C LEU A 413 -18.00 -34.46 9.22
N GLY A 414 -17.11 -33.64 8.73
CA GLY A 414 -15.66 -33.72 8.96
C GLY A 414 -15.12 -32.83 10.09
N LEU A 415 -15.99 -32.14 10.83
CA LEU A 415 -15.59 -31.18 11.86
C LEU A 415 -14.72 -31.81 12.94
N GLY A 416 -13.59 -31.19 13.26
CA GLY A 416 -12.66 -31.69 14.28
C GLY A 416 -11.83 -32.91 13.86
N TYR A 417 -12.12 -33.51 12.71
CA TYR A 417 -11.37 -34.64 12.14
C TYR A 417 -10.62 -34.21 10.87
N GLU A 418 -11.33 -33.81 9.83
CA GLU A 418 -10.77 -33.29 8.58
C GLU A 418 -10.52 -31.79 8.65
N TYR A 419 -11.45 -31.04 9.25
CA TYR A 419 -11.48 -29.58 9.22
C TYR A 419 -11.32 -28.99 10.62
N ASP A 420 -10.56 -27.89 10.72
CA ASP A 420 -10.41 -27.12 11.96
C ASP A 420 -11.74 -26.42 12.29
N PRO A 421 -12.33 -26.66 13.48
CA PRO A 421 -13.58 -26.02 13.89
C PRO A 421 -13.53 -24.49 13.82
N ARG A 422 -12.40 -23.88 14.19
CA ARG A 422 -12.22 -22.41 14.17
C ARG A 422 -12.36 -21.84 12.75
N VAL A 423 -11.85 -22.59 11.76
CA VAL A 423 -11.92 -22.17 10.34
C VAL A 423 -13.34 -22.38 9.81
N VAL A 424 -14.03 -23.46 10.20
CA VAL A 424 -15.41 -23.69 9.78
C VAL A 424 -16.35 -22.64 10.38
N ASP A 425 -16.19 -22.28 11.65
CA ASP A 425 -16.95 -21.19 12.27
C ASP A 425 -16.69 -19.84 11.56
N ALA A 426 -15.45 -19.57 11.17
CA ALA A 426 -15.11 -18.39 10.38
C ALA A 426 -15.78 -18.42 8.99
N LEU A 427 -15.80 -19.60 8.33
CA LEU A 427 -16.47 -19.77 7.03
C LEU A 427 -17.97 -19.40 7.14
N GLU A 428 -18.66 -19.87 8.16
CA GLU A 428 -20.07 -19.53 8.34
C GLU A 428 -20.30 -18.03 8.54
N ARG A 429 -19.44 -17.36 9.34
CA ARG A 429 -19.53 -15.90 9.52
C ARG A 429 -19.30 -15.14 8.22
N VAL A 430 -18.29 -15.54 7.45
CA VAL A 430 -17.98 -14.94 6.13
C VAL A 430 -19.14 -15.13 5.16
N LEU A 431 -19.71 -16.34 5.08
CA LEU A 431 -20.82 -16.64 4.18
C LEU A 431 -22.10 -15.88 4.56
N ARG A 432 -22.40 -15.73 5.87
CA ARG A 432 -23.49 -14.89 6.36
C ARG A 432 -23.32 -13.43 5.92
N ARG A 433 -22.13 -12.87 6.06
CA ARG A 433 -21.80 -11.49 5.66
C ARG A 433 -21.94 -11.29 4.15
N ARG A 434 -21.47 -12.24 3.34
CA ARG A 434 -21.63 -12.20 1.88
C ARG A 434 -23.10 -12.25 1.44
N ARG A 435 -24.01 -12.83 2.23
CA ARG A 435 -25.46 -12.82 1.96
C ARG A 435 -26.13 -11.49 2.29
N SER A 436 -25.64 -10.77 3.30
CA SER A 436 -26.22 -9.50 3.74
C SER A 436 -25.87 -8.30 2.85
N VAL A 437 -24.94 -8.46 1.89
CA VAL A 437 -24.59 -7.42 0.92
C VAL A 437 -25.33 -7.70 -0.38
N PRO A 438 -26.38 -6.90 -0.73
CA PRO A 438 -27.13 -7.08 -1.98
C PRO A 438 -26.21 -6.84 -3.18
N GLY A 439 -25.98 -7.86 -4.02
CA GLY A 439 -25.23 -7.77 -5.27
C GLY A 439 -23.78 -8.26 -5.24
N ALA A 440 -23.37 -9.10 -4.28
CA ALA A 440 -22.07 -9.79 -4.29
C ALA A 440 -22.19 -11.18 -4.95
#